data_62475c2a21f2ecede3cacf3b61de6ec4
#
_entry.id   62475c2a21f2ecede3cacf3b61de6ec4
#
_cell.length_a   1.000
_cell.length_b   1.000
_cell.length_c   1.000
_cell.angle_alpha   90.00
_cell.angle_beta   90.00
_cell.angle_gamma   90.00
#
_symmetry.space_group_name_H-M   'P 1'
#
loop_
_entity.id
_entity.type
_entity.pdbx_description
1 polymer ?
#
loop_
_entity_poly.entity_id
_entity_poly.type
_entity_poly.pdbx_seq_one_letter_code
_entity_poly.pdbx_strand_id
1 'polypeptide(L)'
;MRCVTSGSAYLDIDAYACCIAYAQLLNLQGIEALAVSSAPLNASICDSVLGGHVLLDCYVPQMGDEFVLVDVSDYHHFDPVVVLDQVVEVIDHHPGYEAHWSHKLGSAADIRPIGAAATQVFQRWQTAGLLPQISEQSAALLATAILDNTLNFSGQMTTAADIEAYAELAPLAKLSPDWPEQYFLECQANIEGNLTGALAADLKRMRPESNLPQVFAQMTVWDADALLHKHRPTFSRWMAGHGDDWLLNVIGIRDRKSCLLAESTLTQQKLNNLLSLDWQAGIAVLKPSILRKELLTLGLTAC
;
A
#
# COMPACT_ATOMS: atom_id res chain seq x y z
N MET A 1 -19.74 -19.26 -0.84
CA MET A 1 -18.90 -18.55 0.16
C MET A 1 -18.23 -17.38 -0.53
N ARG A 2 -17.89 -16.29 0.18
CA ARG A 2 -17.11 -15.18 -0.38
C ARG A 2 -15.64 -15.25 0.02
N CYS A 3 -14.76 -15.21 -0.97
CA CYS A 3 -13.32 -15.11 -0.78
C CYS A 3 -12.92 -13.64 -0.91
N VAL A 4 -12.48 -13.02 0.19
CA VAL A 4 -11.95 -11.64 0.19
C VAL A 4 -10.45 -11.74 -0.04
N THR A 5 -9.95 -11.15 -1.12
CA THR A 5 -8.56 -11.27 -1.56
C THR A 5 -8.08 -9.99 -2.26
N SER A 6 -6.80 -9.94 -2.62
CA SER A 6 -6.15 -8.78 -3.21
C SER A 6 -5.20 -9.16 -4.35
N GLY A 7 -4.09 -8.44 -4.48
CA GLY A 7 -3.06 -8.66 -5.48
C GLY A 7 -2.14 -9.84 -5.19
N SER A 8 -1.41 -10.30 -6.22
CA SER A 8 -0.53 -11.48 -6.17
C SER A 8 0.93 -11.16 -5.86
N ALA A 9 1.38 -9.92 -6.07
CA ALA A 9 2.80 -9.59 -5.96
C ALA A 9 3.29 -9.60 -4.52
N TYR A 10 2.54 -8.96 -3.65
CA TYR A 10 2.69 -8.93 -2.20
C TYR A 10 1.41 -8.36 -1.57
N LEU A 11 1.22 -8.60 -0.29
CA LEU A 11 0.26 -7.86 0.53
C LEU A 11 1.03 -6.80 1.34
N ASP A 12 0.59 -5.56 1.23
CA ASP A 12 0.90 -4.53 2.22
C ASP A 12 -0.18 -4.48 3.30
N ILE A 13 -0.02 -3.57 4.24
CA ILE A 13 -0.94 -3.46 5.37
C ILE A 13 -2.36 -3.07 4.93
N ASP A 14 -2.54 -2.32 3.81
CA ASP A 14 -3.88 -1.92 3.35
C ASP A 14 -4.64 -3.13 2.78
N ALA A 15 -4.02 -3.86 1.86
CA ALA A 15 -4.59 -5.09 1.32
C ALA A 15 -4.88 -6.13 2.42
N TYR A 16 -3.91 -6.35 3.33
CA TYR A 16 -4.02 -7.30 4.43
C TYR A 16 -5.16 -6.95 5.39
N ALA A 17 -5.22 -5.70 5.85
CA ALA A 17 -6.25 -5.21 6.75
C ALA A 17 -7.65 -5.30 6.11
N CYS A 18 -7.77 -4.90 4.84
CA CYS A 18 -9.03 -4.95 4.12
C CYS A 18 -9.53 -6.38 3.95
N CYS A 19 -8.67 -7.35 3.62
CA CYS A 19 -9.07 -8.75 3.51
C CYS A 19 -9.69 -9.27 4.81
N ILE A 20 -9.03 -9.05 5.95
CA ILE A 20 -9.46 -9.55 7.26
C ILE A 20 -10.71 -8.82 7.75
N ALA A 21 -10.68 -7.49 7.76
CA ALA A 21 -11.76 -6.71 8.33
C ALA A 21 -13.04 -6.81 7.48
N TYR A 22 -12.91 -6.91 6.16
CA TYR A 22 -14.10 -7.05 5.31
C TYR A 22 -14.71 -8.46 5.38
N ALA A 23 -13.89 -9.51 5.44
CA ALA A 23 -14.39 -10.86 5.69
C ALA A 23 -15.13 -10.95 7.05
N GLN A 24 -14.63 -10.29 8.11
CA GLN A 24 -15.33 -10.20 9.38
C GLN A 24 -16.70 -9.51 9.24
N LEU A 25 -16.77 -8.39 8.52
CA LEU A 25 -18.02 -7.66 8.28
C LEU A 25 -19.06 -8.55 7.58
N LEU A 26 -18.66 -9.22 6.50
CA LEU A 26 -19.54 -10.10 5.74
C LEU A 26 -20.10 -11.24 6.61
N ASN A 27 -19.26 -11.86 7.44
CA ASN A 27 -19.71 -12.90 8.38
C ASN A 27 -20.73 -12.37 9.40
N LEU A 28 -20.56 -11.16 9.92
CA LEU A 28 -21.54 -10.53 10.82
C LEU A 28 -22.86 -10.21 10.11
N GLN A 29 -22.83 -10.00 8.80
CA GLN A 29 -24.02 -9.83 7.97
C GLN A 29 -24.68 -11.17 7.57
N GLY A 30 -24.14 -12.29 8.04
CA GLY A 30 -24.64 -13.64 7.72
C GLY A 30 -24.20 -14.15 6.34
N ILE A 31 -23.21 -13.54 5.74
CA ILE A 31 -22.59 -13.95 4.48
C ILE A 31 -21.30 -14.68 4.83
N GLU A 32 -21.24 -15.98 4.59
CA GLU A 32 -20.03 -16.78 4.83
C GLU A 32 -18.86 -16.23 4.01
N ALA A 33 -17.78 -15.82 4.66
CA ALA A 33 -16.62 -15.20 4.03
C ALA A 33 -15.30 -15.60 4.68
N LEU A 34 -14.25 -15.70 3.87
CA LEU A 34 -12.88 -15.97 4.28
C LEU A 34 -11.93 -14.94 3.66
N ALA A 35 -10.94 -14.52 4.43
CA ALA A 35 -9.80 -13.76 3.92
C ALA A 35 -8.75 -14.74 3.38
N VAL A 36 -8.42 -14.63 2.10
CA VAL A 36 -7.51 -15.57 1.43
C VAL A 36 -6.45 -14.81 0.62
N SER A 37 -5.21 -15.29 0.63
CA SER A 37 -4.16 -14.80 -0.28
C SER A 37 -2.99 -15.76 -0.31
N SER A 38 -2.38 -15.92 -1.49
CA SER A 38 -1.12 -16.62 -1.70
C SER A 38 0.08 -15.67 -1.75
N ALA A 39 -0.16 -14.36 -1.71
CA ALA A 39 0.87 -13.35 -1.82
C ALA A 39 1.73 -13.25 -0.53
N PRO A 40 3.05 -13.01 -0.66
CA PRO A 40 3.92 -12.79 0.51
C PRO A 40 3.58 -11.45 1.18
N LEU A 41 3.78 -11.40 2.50
CA LEU A 41 3.63 -10.18 3.26
C LEU A 41 4.83 -9.26 3.05
N ASN A 42 4.61 -7.95 2.92
CA ASN A 42 5.68 -6.97 2.83
C ASN A 42 6.10 -6.42 4.20
N ALA A 43 7.08 -5.50 4.22
CA ALA A 43 7.65 -4.96 5.46
C ALA A 43 6.69 -4.05 6.25
N SER A 44 5.55 -3.62 5.68
CA SER A 44 4.54 -2.83 6.40
C SER A 44 3.70 -3.67 7.36
N ILE A 45 3.73 -5.00 7.21
CA ILE A 45 3.04 -5.91 8.12
C ILE A 45 4.01 -6.35 9.22
N CYS A 46 3.99 -5.61 10.32
CA CYS A 46 4.83 -5.82 11.49
C CYS A 46 4.26 -6.88 12.43
N ASP A 47 5.09 -7.45 13.31
CA ASP A 47 4.65 -8.44 14.29
C ASP A 47 3.56 -7.90 15.22
N SER A 48 3.65 -6.63 15.62
CA SER A 48 2.65 -5.93 16.43
C SER A 48 1.28 -5.84 15.74
N VAL A 49 1.25 -5.83 14.42
CA VAL A 49 0.02 -5.75 13.60
C VAL A 49 -0.53 -7.13 13.26
N LEU A 50 0.33 -8.12 13.06
CA LEU A 50 -0.08 -9.50 12.72
C LEU A 50 -1.05 -10.11 13.72
N GLY A 51 -0.84 -9.91 15.03
CA GLY A 51 -1.77 -10.27 16.09
C GLY A 51 -2.28 -11.72 16.07
N GLY A 52 -1.61 -12.61 15.36
CA GLY A 52 -2.01 -14.00 15.20
C GLY A 52 -3.07 -14.28 14.14
N HIS A 53 -3.52 -13.29 13.35
CA HIS A 53 -4.36 -13.55 12.19
C HIS A 53 -3.55 -14.10 11.04
N VAL A 54 -4.05 -15.18 10.45
CA VAL A 54 -3.45 -15.81 9.28
C VAL A 54 -4.49 -15.78 8.17
N LEU A 55 -4.12 -15.20 7.03
CA LEU A 55 -4.87 -15.41 5.79
C LEU A 55 -4.69 -16.86 5.35
N LEU A 56 -5.71 -17.43 4.72
CA LEU A 56 -5.58 -18.76 4.12
C LEU A 56 -4.72 -18.66 2.86
N ASP A 57 -3.50 -19.15 2.93
CA ASP A 57 -2.49 -19.09 1.86
C ASP A 57 -2.60 -20.24 0.84
N CYS A 58 -3.32 -21.29 1.17
CA CYS A 58 -3.46 -22.48 0.35
C CYS A 58 -4.92 -22.79 -0.04
N TYR A 59 -5.77 -21.76 -0.13
CA TYR A 59 -7.18 -21.93 -0.47
C TYR A 59 -7.35 -22.39 -1.93
N VAL A 60 -8.15 -23.42 -2.13
CA VAL A 60 -8.56 -23.91 -3.46
C VAL A 60 -10.02 -23.54 -3.67
N PRO A 61 -10.34 -22.70 -4.68
CA PRO A 61 -11.71 -22.28 -4.97
C PRO A 61 -12.63 -23.46 -5.17
N GLN A 62 -13.83 -23.38 -4.60
CA GLN A 62 -14.89 -24.36 -4.74
C GLN A 62 -15.94 -23.85 -5.76
N MET A 63 -16.70 -24.77 -6.31
CA MET A 63 -17.81 -24.39 -7.20
C MET A 63 -18.84 -23.58 -6.41
N GLY A 64 -19.14 -22.37 -6.91
CA GLY A 64 -20.09 -21.45 -6.28
C GLY A 64 -19.44 -20.43 -5.32
N ASP A 65 -18.12 -20.42 -5.19
CA ASP A 65 -17.42 -19.33 -4.50
C ASP A 65 -17.49 -18.04 -5.31
N GLU A 66 -17.63 -16.92 -4.60
CA GLU A 66 -17.60 -15.56 -5.12
C GLU A 66 -16.34 -14.84 -4.61
N PHE A 67 -15.82 -13.90 -5.39
CA PHE A 67 -14.63 -13.14 -5.02
C PHE A 67 -14.96 -11.67 -4.76
N VAL A 68 -14.46 -11.16 -3.65
CA VAL A 68 -14.40 -9.74 -3.33
C VAL A 68 -12.95 -9.29 -3.40
N LEU A 69 -12.68 -8.29 -4.21
CA LEU A 69 -11.33 -7.75 -4.39
C LEU A 69 -11.18 -6.47 -3.58
N VAL A 70 -10.13 -6.39 -2.79
CA VAL A 70 -9.80 -5.23 -1.97
C VAL A 70 -8.40 -4.72 -2.29
N ASP A 71 -8.25 -3.40 -2.37
CA ASP A 71 -6.98 -2.71 -2.65
C ASP A 71 -6.32 -3.14 -3.98
N VAL A 72 -7.11 -3.63 -4.92
CA VAL A 72 -6.66 -3.99 -6.27
C VAL A 72 -7.83 -3.98 -7.24
N SER A 73 -7.65 -3.36 -8.41
CA SER A 73 -8.64 -3.37 -9.50
C SER A 73 -8.07 -3.79 -10.85
N ASP A 74 -6.76 -3.81 -11.02
CA ASP A 74 -6.10 -4.34 -12.22
C ASP A 74 -6.11 -5.86 -12.20
N TYR A 75 -6.94 -6.47 -13.06
CA TYR A 75 -7.12 -7.92 -13.12
C TYR A 75 -5.86 -8.69 -13.55
N HIS A 76 -4.84 -8.05 -14.09
CA HIS A 76 -3.55 -8.66 -14.37
C HIS A 76 -2.69 -8.90 -13.10
N HIS A 77 -3.08 -8.26 -12.01
CA HIS A 77 -2.35 -8.31 -10.74
C HIS A 77 -3.10 -9.11 -9.66
N PHE A 78 -4.24 -9.71 -9.96
CA PHE A 78 -5.01 -10.46 -8.97
C PHE A 78 -4.28 -11.69 -8.46
N ASP A 79 -4.58 -12.07 -7.22
CA ASP A 79 -4.17 -13.35 -6.68
C ASP A 79 -4.65 -14.49 -7.60
N PRO A 80 -3.81 -15.50 -7.91
CA PRO A 80 -4.18 -16.64 -8.79
C PRO A 80 -5.41 -17.42 -8.32
N VAL A 81 -5.82 -17.27 -7.07
CA VAL A 81 -7.06 -17.87 -6.56
C VAL A 81 -8.32 -17.30 -7.21
N VAL A 82 -8.25 -16.11 -7.79
CA VAL A 82 -9.41 -15.37 -8.31
C VAL A 82 -9.91 -15.99 -9.61
N VAL A 83 -11.20 -16.35 -9.62
CA VAL A 83 -11.94 -16.68 -10.83
C VAL A 83 -12.66 -15.42 -11.32
N LEU A 84 -12.17 -14.81 -12.39
CA LEU A 84 -12.57 -13.48 -12.85
C LEU A 84 -14.09 -13.31 -13.06
N ASP A 85 -14.77 -14.35 -13.56
CA ASP A 85 -16.22 -14.33 -13.79
C ASP A 85 -17.04 -14.47 -12.50
N GLN A 86 -16.40 -14.82 -11.40
CA GLN A 86 -17.01 -14.95 -10.08
C GLN A 86 -16.72 -13.73 -9.17
N VAL A 87 -16.08 -12.69 -9.70
CA VAL A 87 -15.88 -11.42 -8.96
C VAL A 87 -17.22 -10.71 -8.83
N VAL A 88 -17.62 -10.44 -7.59
CA VAL A 88 -18.91 -9.83 -7.24
C VAL A 88 -18.79 -8.43 -6.64
N GLU A 89 -17.60 -8.05 -6.14
CA GLU A 89 -17.35 -6.74 -5.57
C GLU A 89 -15.86 -6.37 -5.73
N VAL A 90 -15.61 -5.06 -5.94
CA VAL A 90 -14.26 -4.47 -5.96
C VAL A 90 -14.27 -3.20 -5.11
N ILE A 91 -13.33 -3.11 -4.16
CA ILE A 91 -13.10 -1.96 -3.28
C ILE A 91 -11.64 -1.55 -3.45
N ASP A 92 -11.39 -0.43 -4.12
CA ASP A 92 -10.02 -0.01 -4.45
C ASP A 92 -9.88 1.51 -4.50
N HIS A 93 -8.66 1.99 -4.34
CA HIS A 93 -8.34 3.41 -4.45
C HIS A 93 -7.32 3.72 -5.57
N HIS A 94 -6.91 2.71 -6.33
CA HIS A 94 -6.00 2.86 -7.46
C HIS A 94 -6.78 3.23 -8.74
N PRO A 95 -6.34 4.27 -9.50
CA PRO A 95 -7.03 4.67 -10.72
C PRO A 95 -6.76 3.73 -11.89
N GLY A 96 -7.69 3.70 -12.85
CA GLY A 96 -7.48 3.11 -14.18
C GLY A 96 -8.48 2.02 -14.58
N TYR A 97 -9.21 1.44 -13.65
CA TYR A 97 -10.16 0.34 -13.91
C TYR A 97 -11.61 0.67 -13.51
N GLU A 98 -11.91 1.92 -13.16
CA GLU A 98 -13.24 2.37 -12.71
C GLU A 98 -14.32 2.07 -13.74
N ALA A 99 -14.07 2.41 -15.00
CA ALA A 99 -15.03 2.21 -16.08
C ALA A 99 -15.27 0.71 -16.38
N HIS A 100 -14.21 -0.10 -16.30
CA HIS A 100 -14.30 -1.55 -16.53
C HIS A 100 -15.20 -2.20 -15.48
N TRP A 101 -14.91 -1.95 -14.19
CA TRP A 101 -15.63 -2.61 -13.10
C TRP A 101 -17.02 -2.04 -12.89
N SER A 102 -17.24 -0.73 -13.04
CA SER A 102 -18.60 -0.19 -12.98
C SER A 102 -19.50 -0.70 -14.09
N HIS A 103 -18.97 -0.98 -15.28
CA HIS A 103 -19.74 -1.64 -16.35
C HIS A 103 -20.11 -3.08 -15.97
N LYS A 104 -19.21 -3.83 -15.32
CA LYS A 104 -19.42 -5.25 -14.97
C LYS A 104 -20.25 -5.42 -13.69
N LEU A 105 -20.01 -4.62 -12.68
CA LEU A 105 -20.53 -4.81 -11.31
C LEU A 105 -21.48 -3.70 -10.85
N GLY A 106 -21.62 -2.60 -11.61
CA GLY A 106 -22.46 -1.48 -11.22
C GLY A 106 -21.96 -0.85 -9.90
N SER A 107 -22.88 -0.71 -8.94
CA SER A 107 -22.59 -0.12 -7.63
C SER A 107 -21.72 -1.00 -6.71
N ALA A 108 -21.46 -2.25 -7.07
CA ALA A 108 -20.52 -3.10 -6.33
C ALA A 108 -19.05 -2.85 -6.70
N ALA A 109 -18.78 -1.95 -7.65
CA ALA A 109 -17.44 -1.42 -7.92
C ALA A 109 -17.27 -0.08 -7.23
N ASP A 110 -16.51 -0.04 -6.13
CA ASP A 110 -16.18 1.18 -5.38
C ASP A 110 -14.69 1.50 -5.60
N ILE A 111 -14.38 2.10 -6.75
CA ILE A 111 -13.02 2.51 -7.10
C ILE A 111 -13.00 4.04 -7.16
N ARG A 112 -12.31 4.68 -6.21
CA ARG A 112 -12.31 6.14 -6.09
C ARG A 112 -11.05 6.67 -5.40
N PRO A 113 -10.63 7.90 -5.72
CA PRO A 113 -9.44 8.49 -5.12
C PRO A 113 -9.70 8.82 -3.63
N ILE A 114 -9.06 8.04 -2.76
CA ILE A 114 -9.04 8.21 -1.30
C ILE A 114 -7.68 7.75 -0.79
N GLY A 115 -7.30 8.09 0.44
CA GLY A 115 -5.97 7.79 0.96
C GLY A 115 -5.66 6.29 1.09
N ALA A 116 -6.65 5.49 1.52
CA ALA A 116 -6.51 4.06 1.74
C ALA A 116 -7.80 3.29 1.38
N ALA A 117 -7.69 2.07 0.88
CA ALA A 117 -8.83 1.17 0.70
C ALA A 117 -9.45 0.79 2.07
N ALA A 118 -8.66 0.77 3.14
CA ALA A 118 -9.11 0.58 4.51
C ALA A 118 -10.16 1.62 4.94
N THR A 119 -10.08 2.86 4.45
CA THR A 119 -11.11 3.88 4.69
C THR A 119 -12.44 3.50 4.04
N GLN A 120 -12.42 2.90 2.84
CA GLN A 120 -13.64 2.43 2.18
C GLN A 120 -14.24 1.24 2.92
N VAL A 121 -13.40 0.31 3.39
CA VAL A 121 -13.86 -0.82 4.23
C VAL A 121 -14.45 -0.33 5.54
N PHE A 122 -13.83 0.64 6.21
CA PHE A 122 -14.41 1.29 7.40
C PHE A 122 -15.80 1.89 7.12
N GLN A 123 -15.97 2.56 5.98
CA GLN A 123 -17.28 3.12 5.58
C GLN A 123 -18.34 2.03 5.33
N ARG A 124 -17.93 0.82 4.90
CA ARG A 124 -18.85 -0.34 4.83
C ARG A 124 -19.32 -0.77 6.22
N TRP A 125 -18.42 -0.78 7.21
CA TRP A 125 -18.77 -1.05 8.60
C TRP A 125 -19.76 -0.02 9.16
N GLN A 126 -19.55 1.28 8.91
CA GLN A 126 -20.45 2.35 9.30
C GLN A 126 -21.82 2.19 8.64
N THR A 127 -21.84 2.00 7.33
CA THR A 127 -23.08 1.86 6.54
C THR A 127 -23.91 0.66 6.98
N ALA A 128 -23.27 -0.43 7.37
CA ALA A 128 -23.92 -1.62 7.91
C ALA A 128 -24.45 -1.42 9.35
N GLY A 129 -24.06 -0.35 10.04
CA GLY A 129 -24.41 -0.14 11.45
C GLY A 129 -23.73 -1.14 12.40
N LEU A 130 -22.67 -1.81 11.93
CA LEU A 130 -21.98 -2.88 12.66
C LEU A 130 -20.64 -2.44 13.27
N LEU A 131 -20.23 -1.18 13.12
CA LEU A 131 -18.98 -0.67 13.66
C LEU A 131 -18.76 -0.98 15.17
N PRO A 132 -19.79 -0.92 16.04
CA PRO A 132 -19.61 -1.31 17.45
C PRO A 132 -19.25 -2.80 17.68
N GLN A 133 -19.38 -3.65 16.66
CA GLN A 133 -19.07 -5.07 16.71
C GLN A 133 -17.74 -5.42 16.03
N ILE A 134 -17.02 -4.43 15.52
CA ILE A 134 -15.68 -4.63 14.95
C ILE A 134 -14.75 -5.18 16.05
N SER A 135 -13.95 -6.18 15.73
CA SER A 135 -12.94 -6.66 16.67
C SER A 135 -11.86 -5.60 16.90
N GLU A 136 -11.30 -5.56 18.11
CA GLU A 136 -10.17 -4.68 18.44
C GLU A 136 -9.05 -4.79 17.38
N GLN A 137 -8.80 -6.00 16.91
CA GLN A 137 -7.78 -6.27 15.93
C GLN A 137 -8.14 -5.77 14.52
N SER A 138 -9.35 -6.03 14.01
CA SER A 138 -9.75 -5.46 12.70
C SER A 138 -9.75 -3.94 12.72
N ALA A 139 -10.11 -3.34 13.86
CA ALA A 139 -10.01 -1.89 14.05
C ALA A 139 -8.55 -1.42 14.02
N ALA A 140 -7.62 -2.14 14.68
CA ALA A 140 -6.19 -1.83 14.68
C ALA A 140 -5.57 -1.98 13.29
N LEU A 141 -5.93 -3.03 12.56
CA LEU A 141 -5.49 -3.27 11.19
C LEU A 141 -5.93 -2.12 10.27
N LEU A 142 -7.22 -1.79 10.24
CA LEU A 142 -7.73 -0.72 9.39
C LEU A 142 -7.13 0.65 9.77
N ALA A 143 -7.01 0.96 11.07
CA ALA A 143 -6.39 2.20 11.52
C ALA A 143 -4.93 2.31 11.08
N THR A 144 -4.16 1.21 11.21
CA THR A 144 -2.75 1.18 10.81
C THR A 144 -2.58 1.27 9.30
N ALA A 145 -3.45 0.61 8.53
CA ALA A 145 -3.48 0.71 7.08
C ALA A 145 -3.71 2.15 6.60
N ILE A 146 -4.65 2.86 7.23
CA ILE A 146 -4.90 4.28 6.95
C ILE A 146 -3.66 5.12 7.25
N LEU A 147 -2.98 4.90 8.37
CA LEU A 147 -1.73 5.61 8.70
C LEU A 147 -0.65 5.40 7.64
N ASP A 148 -0.44 4.15 7.22
CA ASP A 148 0.60 3.79 6.26
C ASP A 148 0.34 4.45 4.90
N ASN A 149 -0.83 4.23 4.33
CA ASN A 149 -1.19 4.71 2.99
C ASN A 149 -1.36 6.22 2.88
N THR A 150 -1.65 6.90 4.00
CA THR A 150 -1.71 8.36 4.07
C THR A 150 -0.38 9.00 4.49
N LEU A 151 0.68 8.20 4.69
CA LEU A 151 1.97 8.68 5.22
C LEU A 151 1.79 9.47 6.52
N ASN A 152 1.07 8.89 7.47
CA ASN A 152 0.66 9.55 8.71
C ASN A 152 -0.03 10.91 8.42
N PHE A 153 -1.01 10.89 7.54
CA PHE A 153 -1.83 12.03 7.07
C PHE A 153 -1.04 13.16 6.38
N SER A 154 0.19 12.89 5.93
CA SER A 154 1.00 13.86 5.20
C SER A 154 0.99 13.64 3.68
N GLY A 155 0.47 12.51 3.19
CA GLY A 155 0.36 12.18 1.77
C GLY A 155 -0.66 13.07 1.05
N GLN A 156 -0.40 13.40 -0.21
CA GLN A 156 -1.26 14.29 -1.02
C GLN A 156 -2.65 13.68 -1.30
N MET A 157 -2.75 12.35 -1.29
CA MET A 157 -4.02 11.64 -1.50
C MET A 157 -4.85 11.51 -0.23
N THR A 158 -4.36 12.01 0.92
CA THR A 158 -5.09 12.01 2.19
C THR A 158 -6.35 12.87 2.08
N THR A 159 -7.47 12.30 2.49
CA THR A 159 -8.77 12.99 2.53
C THR A 159 -9.27 13.18 3.97
N ALA A 160 -10.29 14.01 4.15
CA ALA A 160 -10.95 14.15 5.46
C ALA A 160 -11.53 12.82 5.94
N ALA A 161 -12.01 11.97 5.02
CA ALA A 161 -12.55 10.67 5.36
C ALA A 161 -11.53 9.72 5.97
N ASP A 162 -10.26 9.79 5.55
CA ASP A 162 -9.17 8.99 6.14
C ASP A 162 -8.89 9.41 7.58
N ILE A 163 -8.87 10.72 7.83
CA ILE A 163 -8.65 11.28 9.17
C ILE A 163 -9.81 10.91 10.11
N GLU A 164 -11.05 11.03 9.65
CA GLU A 164 -12.25 10.67 10.39
C GLU A 164 -12.29 9.17 10.70
N ALA A 165 -12.00 8.32 9.70
CA ALA A 165 -11.94 6.87 9.88
C ALA A 165 -10.92 6.46 10.94
N TYR A 166 -9.71 7.02 10.88
CA TYR A 166 -8.69 6.75 11.89
C TYR A 166 -9.13 7.21 13.29
N ALA A 167 -9.71 8.41 13.40
CA ALA A 167 -10.16 8.96 14.67
C ALA A 167 -11.23 8.09 15.35
N GLU A 168 -12.09 7.41 14.58
CA GLU A 168 -13.08 6.47 15.10
C GLU A 168 -12.49 5.08 15.38
N LEU A 169 -11.57 4.58 14.54
CA LEU A 169 -10.98 3.25 14.68
C LEU A 169 -9.96 3.16 15.82
N ALA A 170 -9.11 4.19 16.00
CA ALA A 170 -8.03 4.16 16.98
C ALA A 170 -8.51 3.91 18.43
N PRO A 171 -9.60 4.53 18.92
CA PRO A 171 -10.16 4.19 20.24
C PRO A 171 -10.73 2.77 20.31
N LEU A 172 -11.37 2.27 19.25
CA LEU A 172 -11.90 0.90 19.19
C LEU A 172 -10.78 -0.13 19.23
N ALA A 173 -9.66 0.19 18.61
CA ALA A 173 -8.44 -0.59 18.60
C ALA A 173 -7.56 -0.41 19.85
N LYS A 174 -7.93 0.50 20.75
CA LYS A 174 -7.14 0.88 21.94
C LYS A 174 -5.69 1.28 21.62
N LEU A 175 -5.48 1.89 20.44
CA LEU A 175 -4.16 2.34 20.04
C LEU A 175 -3.68 3.50 20.94
N SER A 176 -2.40 3.45 21.31
CA SER A 176 -1.77 4.52 22.07
C SER A 176 -1.53 5.77 21.21
N PRO A 177 -1.44 6.98 21.77
CA PRO A 177 -1.16 8.19 20.99
C PRO A 177 0.17 8.17 20.24
N ASP A 178 1.13 7.37 20.68
CA ASP A 178 2.44 7.17 20.08
C ASP A 178 2.48 5.97 19.09
N TRP A 179 1.33 5.33 18.85
CA TRP A 179 1.22 4.21 17.90
C TRP A 179 1.80 4.53 16.51
N PRO A 180 1.58 5.71 15.90
CA PRO A 180 2.17 6.01 14.60
C PRO A 180 3.70 5.93 14.60
N GLU A 181 4.35 6.47 15.63
CA GLU A 181 5.81 6.37 15.76
C GLU A 181 6.27 4.93 15.95
N GLN A 182 5.62 4.19 16.86
CA GLN A 182 5.93 2.78 17.13
C GLN A 182 5.82 1.93 15.87
N TYR A 183 4.73 2.06 15.13
CA TYR A 183 4.49 1.33 13.88
C TYR A 183 5.57 1.59 12.83
N PHE A 184 5.87 2.85 12.52
CA PHE A 184 6.87 3.17 11.50
C PHE A 184 8.31 2.86 11.93
N LEU A 185 8.62 2.86 13.23
CA LEU A 185 9.90 2.39 13.74
C LEU A 185 10.04 0.86 13.57
N GLU A 186 8.97 0.11 13.79
CA GLU A 186 8.96 -1.33 13.58
C GLU A 186 9.08 -1.69 12.09
N CYS A 187 8.35 -0.98 11.20
CA CYS A 187 8.54 -1.12 9.75
C CYS A 187 9.99 -0.85 9.33
N GLN A 188 10.60 0.20 9.87
CA GLN A 188 12.01 0.50 9.61
C GLN A 188 12.92 -0.63 10.10
N ALA A 189 12.67 -1.19 11.28
CA ALA A 189 13.45 -2.32 11.81
C ALA A 189 13.32 -3.57 10.92
N ASN A 190 12.11 -3.86 10.40
CA ASN A 190 11.88 -4.95 9.45
C ASN A 190 12.67 -4.73 8.15
N ILE A 191 12.66 -3.52 7.60
CA ILE A 191 13.44 -3.16 6.42
C ILE A 191 14.94 -3.32 6.69
N GLU A 192 15.44 -2.83 7.84
CA GLU A 192 16.85 -2.95 8.23
C GLU A 192 17.28 -4.40 8.46
N GLY A 193 16.38 -5.26 8.93
CA GLY A 193 16.59 -6.69 9.12
C GLY A 193 16.80 -7.46 7.80
N ASN A 194 16.20 -6.97 6.70
CA ASN A 194 16.31 -7.59 5.37
C ASN A 194 16.26 -6.54 4.25
N LEU A 195 17.28 -5.69 4.14
CA LEU A 195 17.33 -4.58 3.17
C LEU A 195 17.11 -5.01 1.73
N THR A 196 17.75 -6.11 1.31
CA THR A 196 17.65 -6.59 -0.08
C THR A 196 16.29 -7.21 -0.36
N GLY A 197 15.68 -7.88 0.62
CA GLY A 197 14.33 -8.40 0.54
C GLY A 197 13.30 -7.28 0.44
N ALA A 198 13.45 -6.24 1.26
CA ALA A 198 12.57 -5.07 1.22
C ALA A 198 12.65 -4.33 -0.13
N LEU A 199 13.86 -4.14 -0.68
CA LEU A 199 14.04 -3.57 -2.01
C LEU A 199 13.40 -4.44 -3.11
N ALA A 200 13.60 -5.76 -3.05
CA ALA A 200 13.06 -6.69 -4.03
C ALA A 200 11.52 -6.73 -4.01
N ALA A 201 10.93 -6.68 -2.83
CA ALA A 201 9.47 -6.71 -2.65
C ALA A 201 8.77 -5.48 -3.23
N ASP A 202 9.44 -4.32 -3.28
CA ASP A 202 8.83 -3.09 -3.83
C ASP A 202 9.41 -2.68 -5.20
N LEU A 203 10.35 -3.43 -5.76
CA LEU A 203 10.97 -3.08 -7.04
C LEU A 203 9.97 -3.12 -8.18
N LYS A 204 9.84 -2.01 -8.90
CA LYS A 204 9.03 -1.94 -10.13
C LYS A 204 9.90 -1.55 -11.32
N ARG A 205 9.59 -2.15 -12.47
CA ARG A 205 10.19 -1.77 -13.76
C ARG A 205 9.20 -0.92 -14.53
N MET A 206 9.66 0.26 -14.94
CA MET A 206 8.86 1.18 -15.76
C MET A 206 8.97 0.79 -17.23
N ARG A 207 7.97 1.16 -18.02
CA ARG A 207 8.02 0.98 -19.48
C ARG A 207 9.14 1.83 -20.07
N PRO A 208 9.83 1.36 -21.12
CA PRO A 208 10.93 2.11 -21.74
C PRO A 208 10.55 3.50 -22.24
N GLU A 209 9.28 3.70 -22.62
CA GLU A 209 8.73 4.96 -23.12
C GLU A 209 8.40 5.95 -21.99
N SER A 210 8.51 5.52 -20.75
CA SER A 210 8.26 6.36 -19.58
C SER A 210 9.36 7.40 -19.40
N ASN A 211 8.99 8.63 -19.07
CA ASN A 211 9.92 9.69 -18.64
C ASN A 211 10.49 9.47 -17.22
N LEU A 212 10.17 8.34 -16.61
CA LEU A 212 10.65 7.95 -15.29
C LEU A 212 11.89 7.04 -15.39
N PRO A 213 12.67 6.91 -14.30
CA PRO A 213 13.72 5.91 -14.21
C PRO A 213 13.18 4.50 -14.48
N GLN A 214 13.94 3.67 -15.21
CA GLN A 214 13.49 2.34 -15.61
C GLN A 214 13.29 1.39 -14.44
N VAL A 215 14.04 1.56 -13.37
CA VAL A 215 13.97 0.76 -12.14
C VAL A 215 13.62 1.70 -10.98
N PHE A 216 12.55 1.37 -10.26
CA PHE A 216 12.07 2.21 -9.19
C PHE A 216 11.71 1.35 -7.96
N ALA A 217 12.35 1.64 -6.83
CA ALA A 217 11.99 1.10 -5.52
C ALA A 217 11.57 2.23 -4.57
N GLN A 218 10.66 1.92 -3.64
CA GLN A 218 10.19 2.85 -2.61
C GLN A 218 10.22 2.16 -1.24
N MET A 219 10.54 2.92 -0.22
CA MET A 219 10.47 2.49 1.17
C MET A 219 9.87 3.60 2.01
N THR A 220 8.99 3.24 2.93
CA THR A 220 8.43 4.15 3.94
C THR A 220 9.02 3.78 5.29
N VAL A 221 9.66 4.74 5.96
CA VAL A 221 10.38 4.55 7.21
C VAL A 221 10.15 5.72 8.14
N TRP A 222 10.45 5.56 9.44
CA TRP A 222 10.38 6.68 10.38
C TRP A 222 11.43 7.76 10.08
N ASP A 223 12.70 7.35 9.91
CA ASP A 223 13.85 8.25 9.71
C ASP A 223 14.63 7.89 8.45
N ALA A 224 14.30 8.57 7.33
CA ALA A 224 14.95 8.36 6.05
C ALA A 224 16.44 8.75 6.04
N ASP A 225 16.83 9.80 6.78
CA ASP A 225 18.24 10.23 6.85
C ASP A 225 19.10 9.18 7.55
N ALA A 226 18.64 8.69 8.69
CA ALA A 226 19.36 7.65 9.44
C ALA A 226 19.52 6.37 8.61
N LEU A 227 18.44 5.93 7.93
CA LEU A 227 18.48 4.75 7.07
C LEU A 227 19.47 4.91 5.92
N LEU A 228 19.40 6.03 5.18
CA LEU A 228 20.31 6.30 4.06
C LEU A 228 21.76 6.49 4.53
N HIS A 229 21.99 7.21 5.64
CA HIS A 229 23.34 7.36 6.18
C HIS A 229 24.00 6.02 6.50
N LYS A 230 23.25 5.10 7.09
CA LYS A 230 23.72 3.78 7.50
C LYS A 230 23.88 2.80 6.34
N HIS A 231 22.95 2.80 5.39
CA HIS A 231 22.78 1.70 4.43
C HIS A 231 22.96 2.09 2.95
N ARG A 232 23.26 3.35 2.65
CA ARG A 232 23.41 3.82 1.27
C ARG A 232 24.32 2.94 0.38
N PRO A 233 25.52 2.49 0.82
CA PRO A 233 26.35 1.66 -0.04
C PRO A 233 25.70 0.33 -0.41
N THR A 234 24.87 -0.22 0.47
CA THR A 234 24.11 -1.45 0.21
C THR A 234 23.00 -1.19 -0.82
N PHE A 235 22.26 -0.10 -0.64
CA PHE A 235 21.21 0.31 -1.58
C PHE A 235 21.76 0.57 -2.98
N SER A 236 22.83 1.38 -3.10
CA SER A 236 23.45 1.71 -4.38
C SER A 236 23.94 0.47 -5.09
N ARG A 237 24.63 -0.44 -4.40
CA ARG A 237 25.14 -1.68 -4.99
C ARG A 237 24.01 -2.58 -5.47
N TRP A 238 22.96 -2.73 -4.68
CA TRP A 238 21.85 -3.59 -5.03
C TRP A 238 21.05 -3.04 -6.21
N MET A 239 20.71 -1.75 -6.18
CA MET A 239 19.97 -1.07 -7.24
C MET A 239 20.77 -1.08 -8.57
N ALA A 240 22.07 -0.83 -8.54
CA ALA A 240 22.94 -0.89 -9.72
C ALA A 240 22.99 -2.29 -10.36
N GLY A 241 22.73 -3.35 -9.61
CA GLY A 241 22.58 -4.72 -10.15
C GLY A 241 21.36 -4.87 -11.09
N HIS A 242 20.44 -3.94 -11.12
CA HIS A 242 19.24 -3.93 -11.98
C HIS A 242 19.35 -3.00 -13.19
N GLY A 243 20.45 -2.25 -13.35
CA GLY A 243 20.74 -1.31 -14.44
C GLY A 243 21.21 0.04 -13.90
N ASP A 244 21.57 0.95 -14.80
CA ASP A 244 22.13 2.27 -14.43
C ASP A 244 21.03 3.36 -14.22
N ASP A 245 19.83 3.12 -14.74
CA ASP A 245 18.71 4.07 -14.67
C ASP A 245 17.72 3.65 -13.58
N TRP A 246 18.08 3.96 -12.34
CA TRP A 246 17.29 3.58 -11.17
C TRP A 246 17.07 4.74 -10.19
N LEU A 247 15.96 4.66 -9.48
CA LEU A 247 15.58 5.55 -8.38
C LEU A 247 15.18 4.72 -7.15
N LEU A 248 15.71 5.08 -6.00
CA LEU A 248 15.18 4.67 -4.70
C LEU A 248 14.57 5.89 -4.01
N ASN A 249 13.27 5.84 -3.73
CA ASN A 249 12.56 6.83 -2.93
C ASN A 249 12.45 6.33 -1.48
N VAL A 250 13.14 6.98 -0.55
CA VAL A 250 13.02 6.70 0.88
C VAL A 250 12.17 7.81 1.51
N ILE A 251 10.97 7.45 1.93
CA ILE A 251 9.99 8.36 2.53
C ILE A 251 10.17 8.35 4.04
N GLY A 252 10.54 9.51 4.60
CA GLY A 252 10.67 9.72 6.05
C GLY A 252 9.39 10.30 6.64
N ILE A 253 8.70 9.54 7.46
CA ILE A 253 7.43 9.93 8.10
C ILE A 253 7.66 11.04 9.11
N ARG A 254 8.69 10.93 9.97
CA ARG A 254 9.02 11.93 11.00
C ARG A 254 9.14 13.34 10.43
N ASP A 255 9.86 13.48 9.32
CA ASP A 255 10.18 14.77 8.71
C ASP A 255 9.30 15.14 7.51
N ARG A 256 8.34 14.26 7.17
CA ARG A 256 7.41 14.42 6.03
C ARG A 256 8.12 14.76 4.74
N LYS A 257 9.12 13.94 4.38
CA LYS A 257 9.97 14.17 3.20
C LYS A 257 10.25 12.89 2.43
N SER A 258 10.54 13.04 1.15
CA SER A 258 11.16 12.01 0.32
C SER A 258 12.64 12.30 0.15
N CYS A 259 13.49 11.31 0.41
CA CYS A 259 14.89 11.31 0.06
C CYS A 259 15.05 10.45 -1.20
N LEU A 260 15.27 11.11 -2.33
CA LEU A 260 15.43 10.48 -3.64
C LEU A 260 16.91 10.15 -3.84
N LEU A 261 17.26 8.85 -3.91
CA LEU A 261 18.62 8.40 -4.19
C LEU A 261 18.73 7.94 -5.65
N ALA A 262 19.59 8.61 -6.43
CA ALA A 262 19.93 8.25 -7.80
C ALA A 262 21.38 8.66 -8.10
N GLU A 263 22.21 7.73 -8.59
CA GLU A 263 23.63 8.00 -8.82
C GLU A 263 23.92 8.39 -10.27
N SER A 264 23.08 7.98 -11.22
CA SER A 264 23.22 8.32 -12.63
C SER A 264 22.77 9.75 -12.91
N THR A 265 23.60 10.54 -13.63
CA THR A 265 23.23 11.87 -14.10
C THR A 265 22.04 11.84 -15.05
N LEU A 266 21.87 10.78 -15.84
CA LEU A 266 20.72 10.60 -16.71
C LEU A 266 19.42 10.49 -15.89
N THR A 267 19.43 9.67 -14.83
CA THR A 267 18.29 9.51 -13.91
C THR A 267 17.95 10.83 -13.24
N GLN A 268 18.96 11.55 -12.75
CA GLN A 268 18.76 12.87 -12.12
C GLN A 268 18.16 13.88 -13.11
N GLN A 269 18.60 13.89 -14.36
CA GLN A 269 18.04 14.76 -15.41
C GLN A 269 16.58 14.41 -15.73
N LYS A 270 16.23 13.12 -15.85
CA LYS A 270 14.84 12.69 -16.03
C LYS A 270 13.94 13.24 -14.92
N LEU A 271 14.38 13.11 -13.67
CA LEU A 271 13.62 13.60 -12.53
C LEU A 271 13.56 15.12 -12.46
N ASN A 272 14.61 15.84 -12.86
CA ASN A 272 14.61 17.30 -12.92
C ASN A 272 13.67 17.85 -13.99
N ASN A 273 13.35 17.07 -15.02
CA ASN A 273 12.33 17.46 -16.02
C ASN A 273 10.91 17.40 -15.44
N LEU A 274 10.70 16.65 -14.36
CA LEU A 274 9.40 16.48 -13.71
C LEU A 274 9.27 17.29 -12.43
N LEU A 275 10.37 17.49 -11.71
CA LEU A 275 10.45 18.11 -10.39
C LEU A 275 11.66 19.03 -10.30
N SER A 276 11.53 20.15 -9.59
CA SER A 276 12.68 21.00 -9.27
C SER A 276 13.48 20.39 -8.11
N LEU A 277 14.56 19.67 -8.44
CA LEU A 277 15.37 18.94 -7.47
C LEU A 277 16.80 19.48 -7.39
N ASP A 278 17.32 19.62 -6.18
CA ASP A 278 18.73 19.91 -5.91
C ASP A 278 19.44 18.64 -5.45
N TRP A 279 20.41 18.17 -6.24
CA TRP A 279 21.11 16.92 -6.01
C TRP A 279 22.43 17.16 -5.26
N GLN A 280 22.55 16.60 -4.07
CA GLN A 280 23.78 16.60 -3.28
C GLN A 280 24.30 15.18 -3.10
N ALA A 281 25.46 14.90 -3.69
CA ALA A 281 26.07 13.57 -3.64
C ALA A 281 25.08 12.44 -4.05
N GLY A 282 24.22 12.67 -5.07
CA GLY A 282 23.27 11.67 -5.56
C GLY A 282 21.98 11.54 -4.74
N ILE A 283 21.76 12.41 -3.77
CA ILE A 283 20.51 12.50 -2.99
C ILE A 283 19.85 13.84 -3.24
N ALA A 284 18.54 13.82 -3.52
CA ALA A 284 17.69 15.01 -3.52
C ALA A 284 16.61 14.86 -2.47
N VAL A 285 16.27 15.96 -1.79
CA VAL A 285 15.21 15.98 -0.77
C VAL A 285 14.02 16.75 -1.30
N LEU A 286 12.85 16.12 -1.22
CA LEU A 286 11.57 16.70 -1.60
C LEU A 286 10.66 16.84 -0.38
N LYS A 287 10.06 18.00 -0.19
CA LYS A 287 9.01 18.29 0.80
C LYS A 287 7.83 18.99 0.10
N PRO A 288 6.58 18.54 0.35
CA PRO A 288 6.21 17.35 1.11
C PRO A 288 6.71 16.05 0.45
N SER A 289 6.57 14.92 1.16
CA SER A 289 6.88 13.60 0.61
C SER A 289 6.04 13.29 -0.61
N ILE A 290 6.59 12.49 -1.53
CA ILE A 290 5.91 12.06 -2.74
C ILE A 290 5.91 10.53 -2.86
N LEU A 291 4.76 9.95 -3.17
CA LEU A 291 4.62 8.53 -3.44
C LEU A 291 4.97 8.21 -4.91
N ARG A 292 5.38 6.97 -5.18
CA ARG A 292 5.63 6.47 -6.54
C ARG A 292 4.42 6.69 -7.45
N LYS A 293 3.19 6.44 -6.98
CA LYS A 293 1.96 6.66 -7.76
C LYS A 293 1.79 8.11 -8.20
N GLU A 294 2.22 9.07 -7.39
CA GLU A 294 2.18 10.49 -7.72
C GLU A 294 3.26 10.85 -8.75
N LEU A 295 4.47 10.30 -8.62
CA LEU A 295 5.54 10.43 -9.63
C LEU A 295 5.12 9.81 -10.97
N LEU A 296 4.43 8.68 -10.96
CA LEU A 296 3.89 8.06 -12.17
C LEU A 296 2.91 8.98 -12.88
N THR A 297 2.03 9.65 -12.16
CA THR A 297 1.07 10.62 -12.73
C THR A 297 1.81 11.79 -13.39
N LEU A 298 2.84 12.34 -12.75
CA LEU A 298 3.67 13.40 -13.34
C LEU A 298 4.40 12.94 -14.60
N GLY A 299 4.95 11.73 -14.60
CA GLY A 299 5.64 11.15 -15.75
C GLY A 299 4.73 10.86 -16.95
N LEU A 300 3.43 10.63 -16.73
CA LEU A 300 2.44 10.43 -17.79
C LEU A 300 1.90 11.75 -18.37
N THR A 301 1.87 12.81 -17.57
CA THR A 301 1.39 14.14 -17.99
C THR A 301 2.44 14.99 -18.70
N ALA A 302 3.71 14.60 -18.66
CA ALA A 302 4.85 15.30 -19.28
C ALA A 302 5.11 14.88 -20.74
N CYS A 303 4.15 14.22 -21.40
CA CYS A 303 4.22 13.83 -22.83
C CYS A 303 3.59 14.87 -23.75
#